data_703def5e43ac3a3322f7272a113718fa
#
_entry.id   703def5e43ac3a3322f7272a113718fa
#
_cell.length_a   1.000
_cell.length_b   1.000
_cell.length_c   1.000
_cell.angle_alpha   90.00
_cell.angle_beta   90.00
_cell.angle_gamma   90.00
#
_symmetry.space_group_name_H-M   'P 1'
#
loop_
_entity.id
_entity.type
_entity.pdbx_description
1 polymer ?
#
loop_
_entity_poly.entity_id
_entity_poly.type
_entity_poly.pdbx_seq_one_letter_code
_entity_poly.pdbx_strand_id
1 'polypeptide(L)'
;MERVELINYTLLVVGMTISFLGLLMMLTVRALNHWYKSFFITIFLAILSYMTTKMVAHMTEGTPEMLYLTKASTYLSYIAVSLPPLMFAFLIINTTSKNHVSGNWFTRLAIVIWNVYMLLLSITQFVPLFYSFTPDNEMQRTEIYYLLLTPLFAILIIDIGGLVKRWNLLSARRKRAFSICCFVPPASMLIRFIYPGLYSMALGIGIMCLYMFIYVMEDYTNLHKDNLKTNADQKASILALQMRPHFIYNTLTSIYYLCDEDTEKAKSTILAFTSYMRKNFTALSSEDTIPFKDELEHAKAYLEVEKTRFDDEIEIEYDIPYTDFNLPPLTLQPLVENAVKHGRKPDKGTLNIFIRTVQTKTGVDVIVENTGAPFGELKNNDPHIALNNMRERLKMMCNATLSITGVPATETEKAKTVATISLPKF
;
A
#
# COMPACT_ATOMS: atom_id res chain seq x y z
N MET A 1 -7.19 6.40 -52.86
CA MET A 1 -8.12 5.74 -51.93
C MET A 1 -7.39 4.75 -51.03
N GLU A 2 -6.65 3.78 -51.59
CA GLU A 2 -5.94 2.74 -50.84
C GLU A 2 -5.02 3.24 -49.69
N ARG A 3 -4.28 4.35 -49.87
CA ARG A 3 -3.38 4.87 -48.81
C ARG A 3 -4.13 5.41 -47.60
N VAL A 4 -5.27 6.08 -47.78
CA VAL A 4 -6.08 6.63 -46.69
C VAL A 4 -6.77 5.51 -45.92
N GLU A 5 -7.24 4.49 -46.62
CA GLU A 5 -7.83 3.30 -46.03
C GLU A 5 -6.81 2.55 -45.14
N LEU A 6 -5.60 2.33 -45.66
CA LEU A 6 -4.51 1.70 -44.88
C LEU A 6 -4.19 2.48 -43.62
N ILE A 7 -4.13 3.84 -43.72
CA ILE A 7 -3.90 4.69 -42.54
C ILE A 7 -5.05 4.53 -41.54
N ASN A 8 -6.30 4.52 -42.00
CA ASN A 8 -7.46 4.36 -41.11
C ASN A 8 -7.45 3.02 -40.40
N TYR A 9 -7.17 1.91 -41.07
CA TYR A 9 -7.01 0.60 -40.43
C TYR A 9 -5.90 0.58 -39.44
N THR A 10 -4.72 1.15 -39.77
CA THR A 10 -3.60 1.23 -38.88
C THR A 10 -3.94 2.00 -37.60
N LEU A 11 -4.60 3.15 -37.71
CA LEU A 11 -5.02 3.96 -36.55
C LEU A 11 -6.00 3.21 -35.65
N LEU A 12 -6.97 2.48 -36.22
CA LEU A 12 -7.92 1.70 -35.44
C LEU A 12 -7.23 0.53 -34.73
N VAL A 13 -6.34 -0.21 -35.40
CA VAL A 13 -5.60 -1.34 -34.82
C VAL A 13 -4.69 -0.87 -33.69
N VAL A 14 -3.94 0.23 -33.89
CA VAL A 14 -3.08 0.81 -32.85
C VAL A 14 -3.92 1.27 -31.66
N GLY A 15 -5.06 1.93 -31.90
CA GLY A 15 -5.98 2.34 -30.83
C GLY A 15 -6.56 1.15 -30.05
N MET A 16 -6.92 0.06 -30.74
CA MET A 16 -7.38 -1.17 -30.09
C MET A 16 -6.30 -1.81 -29.22
N THR A 17 -5.08 -1.94 -29.72
CA THR A 17 -3.96 -2.54 -28.97
C THR A 17 -3.61 -1.74 -27.71
N ILE A 18 -3.54 -0.40 -27.82
CA ILE A 18 -3.29 0.47 -26.67
C ILE A 18 -4.41 0.36 -25.63
N SER A 19 -5.67 0.37 -26.07
CA SER A 19 -6.83 0.27 -25.17
C SER A 19 -6.89 -1.09 -24.48
N PHE A 20 -6.59 -2.17 -25.20
CA PHE A 20 -6.53 -3.52 -24.65
C PHE A 20 -5.42 -3.68 -23.62
N LEU A 21 -4.21 -3.18 -23.90
CA LEU A 21 -3.09 -3.18 -22.95
C LEU A 21 -3.42 -2.36 -21.70
N GLY A 22 -4.04 -1.19 -21.86
CA GLY A 22 -4.51 -0.37 -20.74
C GLY A 22 -5.55 -1.09 -19.88
N LEU A 23 -6.48 -1.80 -20.49
CA LEU A 23 -7.46 -2.62 -19.79
C LEU A 23 -6.81 -3.76 -19.00
N LEU A 24 -5.92 -4.52 -19.64
CA LEU A 24 -5.21 -5.63 -19.03
C LEU A 24 -4.37 -5.17 -17.83
N MET A 25 -3.70 -4.04 -17.96
CA MET A 25 -2.98 -3.42 -16.88
C MET A 25 -3.91 -3.04 -15.71
N MET A 26 -5.08 -2.43 -15.97
CA MET A 26 -6.02 -2.08 -14.91
C MET A 26 -6.55 -3.30 -14.15
N LEU A 27 -6.69 -4.44 -14.82
CA LEU A 27 -7.10 -5.69 -14.17
C LEU A 27 -6.03 -6.22 -13.21
N THR A 28 -4.75 -6.07 -13.56
CA THR A 28 -3.61 -6.59 -12.77
C THR A 28 -3.21 -5.70 -11.59
N VAL A 29 -3.40 -4.38 -11.70
CA VAL A 29 -3.05 -3.42 -10.63
C VAL A 29 -4.00 -3.57 -9.43
N ARG A 30 -3.45 -4.00 -8.28
CA ARG A 30 -4.22 -4.21 -7.02
C ARG A 30 -4.25 -2.99 -6.11
N ALA A 31 -3.26 -2.10 -6.19
CA ALA A 31 -3.08 -1.00 -5.23
C ALA A 31 -3.93 0.25 -5.50
N LEU A 32 -4.63 0.33 -6.64
CA LEU A 32 -5.51 1.46 -6.94
C LEU A 32 -6.83 1.37 -6.16
N ASN A 33 -7.31 2.53 -5.71
CA ASN A 33 -8.65 2.65 -5.13
C ASN A 33 -9.70 2.10 -6.09
N HIS A 34 -10.67 1.36 -5.56
CA HIS A 34 -11.73 0.68 -6.32
C HIS A 34 -12.44 1.61 -7.31
N TRP A 35 -12.73 2.87 -6.93
CA TRP A 35 -13.38 3.86 -7.79
C TRP A 35 -12.52 4.18 -9.03
N TYR A 36 -11.23 4.51 -8.84
CA TYR A 36 -10.33 4.80 -9.97
C TYR A 36 -10.13 3.58 -10.87
N LYS A 37 -10.01 2.39 -10.29
CA LYS A 37 -9.89 1.14 -11.05
C LYS A 37 -11.12 0.91 -11.92
N SER A 38 -12.32 1.01 -11.37
CA SER A 38 -13.59 0.88 -12.12
C SER A 38 -13.71 1.94 -13.20
N PHE A 39 -13.37 3.19 -12.90
CA PHE A 39 -13.37 4.30 -13.84
C PHE A 39 -12.47 4.02 -15.06
N PHE A 40 -11.22 3.64 -14.86
CA PHE A 40 -10.28 3.37 -15.94
C PHE A 40 -10.65 2.11 -16.74
N ILE A 41 -11.13 1.05 -16.09
CA ILE A 41 -11.67 -0.13 -16.81
C ILE A 41 -12.81 0.29 -17.74
N THR A 42 -13.76 1.09 -17.25
CA THR A 42 -14.91 1.51 -18.06
C THR A 42 -14.48 2.39 -19.23
N ILE A 43 -13.53 3.32 -19.05
CA ILE A 43 -13.08 4.19 -20.13
C ILE A 43 -12.29 3.41 -21.20
N PHE A 44 -11.42 2.48 -20.80
CA PHE A 44 -10.70 1.62 -21.75
C PHE A 44 -11.63 0.69 -22.51
N LEU A 45 -12.66 0.13 -21.84
CA LEU A 45 -13.69 -0.67 -22.49
C LEU A 45 -14.51 0.16 -23.50
N ALA A 46 -14.89 1.40 -23.14
CA ALA A 46 -15.60 2.29 -24.06
C ALA A 46 -14.77 2.62 -25.30
N ILE A 47 -13.46 2.92 -25.12
CA ILE A 47 -12.56 3.23 -26.23
C ILE A 47 -12.32 1.97 -27.10
N LEU A 48 -12.11 0.81 -26.50
CA LEU A 48 -11.96 -0.46 -27.20
C LEU A 48 -13.23 -0.78 -28.02
N SER A 49 -14.42 -0.62 -27.41
CA SER A 49 -15.71 -0.78 -28.09
C SER A 49 -15.87 0.19 -29.26
N TYR A 50 -15.48 1.47 -29.09
CA TYR A 50 -15.50 2.43 -30.18
C TYR A 50 -14.60 1.99 -31.34
N MET A 51 -13.36 1.61 -31.09
CA MET A 51 -12.41 1.21 -32.12
C MET A 51 -12.87 -0.05 -32.87
N THR A 52 -13.34 -1.07 -32.14
CA THR A 52 -13.81 -2.34 -32.74
C THR A 52 -15.08 -2.14 -33.54
N THR A 53 -16.09 -1.43 -33.03
CA THR A 53 -17.33 -1.19 -33.73
C THR A 53 -17.12 -0.29 -34.95
N LYS A 54 -16.22 0.69 -34.88
CA LYS A 54 -15.82 1.53 -36.00
C LYS A 54 -15.10 0.74 -37.09
N MET A 55 -14.23 -0.21 -36.69
CA MET A 55 -13.56 -1.12 -37.63
C MET A 55 -14.57 -2.01 -38.34
N VAL A 56 -15.51 -2.62 -37.62
CA VAL A 56 -16.56 -3.46 -38.18
C VAL A 56 -17.43 -2.65 -39.16
N ALA A 57 -17.88 -1.44 -38.77
CA ALA A 57 -18.66 -0.58 -39.63
C ALA A 57 -17.94 -0.26 -40.94
N HIS A 58 -16.63 0.02 -40.86
CA HIS A 58 -15.81 0.31 -42.05
C HIS A 58 -15.61 -0.91 -42.96
N MET A 59 -15.42 -2.09 -42.38
CA MET A 59 -15.23 -3.34 -43.14
C MET A 59 -16.52 -3.82 -43.85
N THR A 60 -17.68 -3.45 -43.31
CA THR A 60 -18.99 -3.89 -43.82
C THR A 60 -19.67 -2.84 -44.73
N GLU A 61 -19.17 -1.61 -44.73
CA GLU A 61 -19.64 -0.53 -45.61
C GLU A 61 -19.47 -0.92 -47.09
N GLY A 62 -20.46 -0.62 -47.94
CA GLY A 62 -20.47 -1.01 -49.37
C GLY A 62 -20.90 -2.45 -49.66
N THR A 63 -21.21 -3.27 -48.62
CA THR A 63 -21.72 -4.62 -48.78
C THR A 63 -23.21 -4.67 -48.41
N PRO A 64 -24.17 -4.73 -49.38
CA PRO A 64 -25.61 -4.63 -49.09
C PRO A 64 -26.13 -5.69 -48.12
N GLU A 65 -25.59 -6.91 -48.16
CA GLU A 65 -25.98 -8.04 -47.31
C GLU A 65 -25.67 -7.78 -45.82
N MET A 66 -24.73 -6.89 -45.54
CA MET A 66 -24.28 -6.57 -44.17
C MET A 66 -24.89 -5.28 -43.58
N LEU A 67 -25.95 -4.73 -44.22
CA LEU A 67 -26.57 -3.47 -43.84
C LEU A 67 -26.94 -3.41 -42.35
N TYR A 68 -27.51 -4.46 -41.78
CA TYR A 68 -27.89 -4.49 -40.35
C TYR A 68 -26.66 -4.45 -39.44
N LEU A 69 -25.58 -5.14 -39.81
CA LEU A 69 -24.33 -5.14 -39.03
C LEU A 69 -23.67 -3.76 -39.08
N THR A 70 -23.66 -3.10 -40.26
CA THR A 70 -23.13 -1.74 -40.41
C THR A 70 -23.92 -0.74 -39.57
N LYS A 71 -25.27 -0.82 -39.60
CA LYS A 71 -26.14 0.03 -38.77
C LYS A 71 -25.89 -0.17 -37.30
N ALA A 72 -25.86 -1.42 -36.83
CA ALA A 72 -25.63 -1.75 -35.40
C ALA A 72 -24.25 -1.31 -34.93
N SER A 73 -23.19 -1.60 -35.68
CA SER A 73 -21.83 -1.21 -35.35
C SER A 73 -21.62 0.31 -35.36
N THR A 74 -22.26 1.01 -36.32
CA THR A 74 -22.25 2.48 -36.34
C THR A 74 -22.96 3.06 -35.11
N TYR A 75 -24.13 2.57 -34.77
CA TYR A 75 -24.88 3.00 -33.60
C TYR A 75 -24.08 2.78 -32.30
N LEU A 76 -23.50 1.59 -32.11
CA LEU A 76 -22.65 1.29 -30.96
C LEU A 76 -21.38 2.15 -30.89
N SER A 77 -20.80 2.50 -32.05
CA SER A 77 -19.65 3.41 -32.13
C SER A 77 -19.99 4.82 -31.62
N TYR A 78 -21.17 5.32 -31.91
CA TYR A 78 -21.65 6.62 -31.42
C TYR A 78 -21.95 6.59 -29.92
N ILE A 79 -22.48 5.49 -29.38
CA ILE A 79 -22.64 5.31 -27.93
C ILE A 79 -21.27 5.30 -27.26
N ALA A 80 -20.36 4.47 -27.75
CA ALA A 80 -19.06 4.27 -27.13
C ALA A 80 -18.21 5.56 -27.08
N VAL A 81 -18.24 6.37 -28.18
CA VAL A 81 -17.50 7.64 -28.21
C VAL A 81 -18.09 8.73 -27.35
N SER A 82 -19.37 8.62 -26.96
CA SER A 82 -20.03 9.58 -26.08
C SER A 82 -19.71 9.39 -24.58
N LEU A 83 -19.23 8.20 -24.18
CA LEU A 83 -18.94 7.88 -22.78
C LEU A 83 -17.72 8.63 -22.20
N PRO A 84 -16.57 8.76 -22.89
CA PRO A 84 -15.40 9.45 -22.35
C PRO A 84 -15.65 10.87 -21.86
N PRO A 85 -16.32 11.78 -22.62
CA PRO A 85 -16.65 13.12 -22.12
C PRO A 85 -17.50 13.09 -20.85
N LEU A 86 -18.54 12.26 -20.81
CA LEU A 86 -19.39 12.10 -19.64
C LEU A 86 -18.57 11.62 -18.42
N MET A 87 -17.75 10.59 -18.61
CA MET A 87 -16.92 10.05 -17.53
C MET A 87 -15.88 11.06 -17.03
N PHE A 88 -15.42 11.94 -17.91
CA PHE A 88 -14.46 12.95 -17.53
C PHE A 88 -15.07 13.99 -16.55
N ALA A 89 -16.35 14.34 -16.68
CA ALA A 89 -17.05 15.16 -15.69
C ALA A 89 -17.03 14.52 -14.29
N PHE A 90 -17.22 13.19 -14.22
CA PHE A 90 -17.12 12.46 -12.95
C PHE A 90 -15.71 12.47 -12.40
N LEU A 91 -14.69 12.33 -13.24
CA LEU A 91 -13.28 12.34 -12.83
C LEU A 91 -12.88 13.69 -12.22
N ILE A 92 -13.26 14.81 -12.84
CA ILE A 92 -13.00 16.17 -12.33
C ILE A 92 -13.57 16.32 -10.92
N ILE A 93 -14.82 15.90 -10.71
CA ILE A 93 -15.47 16.05 -9.41
C ILE A 93 -14.83 15.14 -8.37
N ASN A 94 -14.60 13.86 -8.69
CA ASN A 94 -14.01 12.90 -7.75
C ASN A 94 -12.60 13.29 -7.30
N THR A 95 -11.81 13.92 -8.17
CA THR A 95 -10.44 14.34 -7.85
C THR A 95 -10.37 15.66 -7.07
N THR A 96 -11.43 16.46 -7.06
CA THR A 96 -11.42 17.83 -6.51
C THR A 96 -12.40 18.06 -5.37
N SER A 97 -13.35 17.14 -5.14
CA SER A 97 -14.38 17.27 -4.10
C SER A 97 -14.22 16.19 -3.04
N LYS A 98 -14.34 16.58 -1.76
CA LYS A 98 -14.44 15.64 -0.64
C LYS A 98 -15.82 14.99 -0.51
N ASN A 99 -16.84 15.55 -1.18
CA ASN A 99 -18.22 15.07 -1.15
C ASN A 99 -18.50 14.13 -2.33
N HIS A 100 -19.44 13.18 -2.11
CA HIS A 100 -19.80 12.16 -3.09
C HIS A 100 -20.14 12.74 -4.47
N VAL A 101 -19.63 12.11 -5.52
CA VAL A 101 -19.76 12.47 -6.95
C VAL A 101 -21.21 12.60 -7.39
N SER A 102 -22.10 11.76 -6.89
CA SER A 102 -23.50 11.68 -7.30
C SER A 102 -24.39 12.85 -6.87
N GLY A 103 -23.93 13.68 -5.92
CA GLY A 103 -24.70 14.83 -5.42
C GLY A 103 -24.42 16.16 -6.12
N ASN A 104 -23.40 16.25 -6.98
CA ASN A 104 -22.97 17.50 -7.57
C ASN A 104 -23.84 17.88 -8.77
N TRP A 105 -24.33 19.15 -8.80
CA TRP A 105 -25.15 19.67 -9.91
C TRP A 105 -24.45 19.55 -11.27
N PHE A 106 -23.13 19.67 -11.29
CA PHE A 106 -22.29 19.61 -12.48
C PHE A 106 -22.35 18.22 -13.16
N THR A 107 -22.23 17.13 -12.41
CA THR A 107 -22.37 15.77 -12.94
C THR A 107 -23.82 15.46 -13.35
N ARG A 108 -24.81 15.98 -12.61
CA ARG A 108 -26.23 15.85 -12.96
C ARG A 108 -26.54 16.50 -14.30
N LEU A 109 -26.02 17.72 -14.52
CA LEU A 109 -26.18 18.43 -15.79
C LEU A 109 -25.56 17.66 -16.95
N ALA A 110 -24.33 17.14 -16.77
CA ALA A 110 -23.68 16.32 -17.80
C ALA A 110 -24.48 15.05 -18.16
N ILE A 111 -25.07 14.38 -17.14
CA ILE A 111 -25.95 13.22 -17.36
C ILE A 111 -27.20 13.61 -18.13
N VAL A 112 -27.86 14.73 -17.79
CA VAL A 112 -29.07 15.18 -18.50
C VAL A 112 -28.76 15.46 -19.96
N ILE A 113 -27.67 16.17 -20.26
CA ILE A 113 -27.25 16.48 -21.61
C ILE A 113 -26.90 15.18 -22.39
N TRP A 114 -26.21 14.24 -21.72
CA TRP A 114 -25.91 12.95 -22.32
C TRP A 114 -27.17 12.13 -22.64
N ASN A 115 -28.19 12.15 -21.78
CA ASN A 115 -29.46 11.52 -22.06
C ASN A 115 -30.18 12.15 -23.28
N VAL A 116 -30.08 13.48 -23.44
CA VAL A 116 -30.59 14.16 -24.66
C VAL A 116 -29.85 13.64 -25.89
N TYR A 117 -28.52 13.51 -25.86
CA TYR A 117 -27.75 12.92 -26.94
C TYR A 117 -28.23 11.49 -27.27
N MET A 118 -28.41 10.64 -26.27
CA MET A 118 -28.87 9.26 -26.43
C MET A 118 -30.27 9.19 -27.03
N LEU A 119 -31.17 10.11 -26.64
CA LEU A 119 -32.51 10.22 -27.22
C LEU A 119 -32.46 10.58 -28.71
N LEU A 120 -31.68 11.61 -29.07
CA LEU A 120 -31.50 12.04 -30.46
C LEU A 120 -30.89 10.92 -31.32
N LEU A 121 -29.88 10.23 -30.80
CA LEU A 121 -29.24 9.11 -31.48
C LEU A 121 -30.22 7.93 -31.69
N SER A 122 -31.06 7.63 -30.67
CA SER A 122 -32.06 6.56 -30.77
C SER A 122 -33.17 6.90 -31.77
N ILE A 123 -33.64 8.14 -31.79
CA ILE A 123 -34.63 8.59 -32.80
C ILE A 123 -34.10 8.38 -34.22
N THR A 124 -32.81 8.61 -34.46
CA THR A 124 -32.18 8.45 -35.78
C THR A 124 -32.24 7.01 -36.30
N GLN A 125 -32.44 6.00 -35.43
CA GLN A 125 -32.61 4.62 -35.88
C GLN A 125 -33.96 4.36 -36.54
N PHE A 126 -34.99 5.15 -36.21
CA PHE A 126 -36.35 5.00 -36.72
C PHE A 126 -36.65 6.03 -37.84
N VAL A 127 -36.09 7.24 -37.69
CA VAL A 127 -36.27 8.33 -38.63
C VAL A 127 -34.88 8.79 -39.07
N PRO A 128 -34.58 8.87 -40.39
CA PRO A 128 -33.26 9.27 -40.88
C PRO A 128 -33.00 10.77 -40.67
N LEU A 129 -32.98 11.18 -39.39
CA LEU A 129 -32.88 12.60 -39.00
C LEU A 129 -31.48 13.14 -39.20
N PHE A 130 -30.45 12.44 -38.73
CA PHE A 130 -29.07 12.91 -38.79
C PHE A 130 -28.19 12.14 -39.77
N TYR A 131 -28.49 10.85 -40.00
CA TYR A 131 -27.83 10.02 -40.99
C TYR A 131 -28.76 8.90 -41.47
N SER A 132 -28.50 8.38 -42.66
CA SER A 132 -29.20 7.24 -43.27
C SER A 132 -28.18 6.31 -43.93
N PHE A 133 -28.67 5.15 -44.36
CA PHE A 133 -27.89 4.21 -45.15
C PHE A 133 -28.59 3.98 -46.47
N THR A 134 -27.84 4.03 -47.56
CA THR A 134 -28.34 3.70 -48.91
C THR A 134 -28.60 2.20 -49.05
N PRO A 135 -29.32 1.75 -50.07
CA PRO A 135 -29.46 0.33 -50.41
C PRO A 135 -28.11 -0.36 -50.64
N ASP A 136 -27.10 0.36 -51.10
CA ASP A 136 -25.72 -0.14 -51.30
C ASP A 136 -24.88 -0.15 -50.02
N ASN A 137 -25.53 0.06 -48.86
CA ASN A 137 -24.90 0.07 -47.54
C ASN A 137 -23.82 1.17 -47.33
N GLU A 138 -24.02 2.32 -47.94
CA GLU A 138 -23.21 3.52 -47.75
C GLU A 138 -23.87 4.48 -46.76
N MET A 139 -23.10 4.99 -45.78
CA MET A 139 -23.60 5.96 -44.80
C MET A 139 -23.66 7.37 -45.41
N GLN A 140 -24.85 7.93 -45.47
CA GLN A 140 -25.10 9.32 -45.90
C GLN A 140 -25.48 10.19 -44.72
N ARG A 141 -24.84 11.37 -44.58
CA ARG A 141 -25.14 12.36 -43.54
C ARG A 141 -26.13 13.36 -44.08
N THR A 142 -27.10 13.73 -43.25
CA THR A 142 -28.03 14.81 -43.54
C THR A 142 -27.38 16.17 -43.31
N GLU A 143 -27.99 17.25 -43.78
CA GLU A 143 -27.51 18.62 -43.56
C GLU A 143 -27.43 18.98 -42.07
N ILE A 144 -28.33 18.41 -41.25
CA ILE A 144 -28.41 18.65 -39.81
C ILE A 144 -27.58 17.66 -38.99
N TYR A 145 -26.73 16.84 -39.63
CA TYR A 145 -25.88 15.84 -38.93
C TYR A 145 -25.09 16.41 -37.74
N TYR A 146 -24.55 17.62 -37.90
CA TYR A 146 -23.75 18.25 -36.85
C TYR A 146 -24.55 18.62 -35.61
N LEU A 147 -25.89 18.75 -35.71
CA LEU A 147 -26.77 19.00 -34.57
C LEU A 147 -26.76 17.82 -33.57
N LEU A 148 -26.57 16.57 -34.05
CA LEU A 148 -26.39 15.40 -33.18
C LEU A 148 -25.19 15.53 -32.25
N LEU A 149 -24.13 16.23 -32.67
CA LEU A 149 -22.90 16.37 -31.89
C LEU A 149 -22.96 17.51 -30.86
N THR A 150 -23.96 18.41 -30.96
CA THR A 150 -24.06 19.58 -30.08
C THR A 150 -24.14 19.24 -28.57
N PRO A 151 -24.84 18.16 -28.11
CA PRO A 151 -24.82 17.79 -26.70
C PRO A 151 -23.44 17.36 -26.21
N LEU A 152 -22.65 16.68 -27.03
CA LEU A 152 -21.31 16.27 -26.71
C LEU A 152 -20.36 17.48 -26.54
N PHE A 153 -20.48 18.47 -27.43
CA PHE A 153 -19.77 19.75 -27.32
C PHE A 153 -20.20 20.52 -26.06
N ALA A 154 -21.50 20.48 -25.71
CA ALA A 154 -21.96 21.10 -24.46
C ALA A 154 -21.36 20.43 -23.22
N ILE A 155 -21.25 19.10 -23.18
CA ILE A 155 -20.55 18.38 -22.09
C ILE A 155 -19.08 18.82 -22.04
N LEU A 156 -18.38 18.90 -23.18
CA LEU A 156 -17.01 19.33 -23.27
C LEU A 156 -16.80 20.76 -22.71
N ILE A 157 -17.69 21.70 -23.05
CA ILE A 157 -17.66 23.08 -22.52
C ILE A 157 -17.82 23.05 -20.99
N ILE A 158 -18.75 22.23 -20.50
CA ILE A 158 -18.95 22.03 -19.07
C ILE A 158 -17.68 21.50 -18.43
N ASP A 159 -17.03 20.49 -19.02
CA ASP A 159 -15.80 19.88 -18.53
C ASP A 159 -14.66 20.90 -18.45
N ILE A 160 -14.46 21.70 -19.49
CA ILE A 160 -13.48 22.79 -19.51
C ILE A 160 -13.79 23.81 -18.41
N GLY A 161 -15.05 24.24 -18.27
CA GLY A 161 -15.47 25.15 -17.22
C GLY A 161 -15.25 24.58 -15.79
N GLY A 162 -15.54 23.28 -15.63
CA GLY A 162 -15.29 22.55 -14.40
C GLY A 162 -13.81 22.45 -14.07
N LEU A 163 -12.97 22.19 -15.07
CA LEU A 163 -11.52 22.13 -14.94
C LEU A 163 -10.92 23.50 -14.57
N VAL A 164 -11.31 24.56 -15.26
CA VAL A 164 -10.85 25.94 -14.99
C VAL A 164 -11.24 26.37 -13.57
N LYS A 165 -12.49 26.15 -13.16
CA LYS A 165 -12.97 26.50 -11.80
C LYS A 165 -12.17 25.80 -10.71
N ARG A 166 -11.67 24.59 -10.96
CA ARG A 166 -10.96 23.76 -9.98
C ARG A 166 -9.46 23.69 -10.23
N TRP A 167 -8.94 24.49 -11.13
CA TRP A 167 -7.53 24.43 -11.57
C TRP A 167 -6.54 24.48 -10.41
N ASN A 168 -6.77 25.34 -9.42
CA ASN A 168 -5.87 25.51 -8.28
C ASN A 168 -5.88 24.33 -7.29
N LEU A 169 -6.90 23.45 -7.35
CA LEU A 169 -7.00 22.26 -6.52
C LEU A 169 -6.26 21.06 -7.11
N LEU A 170 -5.78 21.17 -8.34
CA LEU A 170 -5.14 20.08 -9.07
C LEU A 170 -3.61 20.18 -8.99
N SER A 171 -2.94 19.05 -8.81
CA SER A 171 -1.50 18.95 -8.96
C SER A 171 -1.07 19.22 -10.42
N ALA A 172 0.19 19.63 -10.64
CA ALA A 172 0.72 19.91 -11.97
C ALA A 172 0.54 18.72 -12.95
N ARG A 173 0.65 17.49 -12.44
CA ARG A 173 0.44 16.27 -13.24
C ARG A 173 -1.02 16.10 -13.66
N ARG A 174 -1.97 16.28 -12.73
CA ARG A 174 -3.41 16.21 -13.01
C ARG A 174 -3.85 17.30 -13.99
N LYS A 175 -3.30 18.50 -13.86
CA LYS A 175 -3.52 19.60 -14.82
C LYS A 175 -3.18 19.18 -16.24
N ARG A 176 -1.98 18.63 -16.46
CA ARG A 176 -1.53 18.16 -17.78
C ARG A 176 -2.43 17.04 -18.33
N ALA A 177 -2.70 16.00 -17.50
CA ALA A 177 -3.55 14.88 -17.92
C ALA A 177 -4.95 15.34 -18.33
N PHE A 178 -5.57 16.17 -17.53
CA PHE A 178 -6.92 16.67 -17.79
C PHE A 178 -6.98 17.61 -18.99
N SER A 179 -5.95 18.45 -19.18
CA SER A 179 -5.86 19.29 -20.39
C SER A 179 -5.77 18.44 -21.66
N ILE A 180 -4.95 17.39 -21.68
CA ILE A 180 -4.84 16.49 -22.83
C ILE A 180 -6.18 15.80 -23.12
N CYS A 181 -6.86 15.29 -22.07
CA CYS A 181 -8.16 14.65 -22.23
C CYS A 181 -9.24 15.61 -22.77
N CYS A 182 -9.22 16.89 -22.38
CA CYS A 182 -10.17 17.90 -22.85
C CYS A 182 -9.90 18.38 -24.28
N PHE A 183 -8.63 18.56 -24.65
CA PHE A 183 -8.31 19.30 -25.87
C PHE A 183 -7.90 18.41 -27.06
N VAL A 184 -7.27 17.24 -26.82
CA VAL A 184 -6.75 16.41 -27.92
C VAL A 184 -7.85 15.77 -28.77
N PRO A 185 -8.93 15.15 -28.22
CA PRO A 185 -9.99 14.59 -29.06
C PRO A 185 -10.71 15.64 -29.90
N PRO A 186 -11.15 16.82 -29.38
CA PRO A 186 -11.74 17.86 -30.20
C PRO A 186 -10.77 18.43 -31.24
N ALA A 187 -9.50 18.63 -30.90
CA ALA A 187 -8.50 19.10 -31.87
C ALA A 187 -8.32 18.12 -33.03
N SER A 188 -8.42 16.80 -32.77
CA SER A 188 -8.36 15.79 -33.80
C SER A 188 -9.57 15.86 -34.77
N MET A 189 -10.73 16.33 -34.29
CA MET A 189 -11.89 16.56 -35.18
C MET A 189 -11.62 17.68 -36.18
N LEU A 190 -10.83 18.70 -35.87
CA LEU A 190 -10.48 19.77 -36.78
C LEU A 190 -9.67 19.24 -37.98
N ILE A 191 -8.85 18.21 -37.78
CA ILE A 191 -8.09 17.57 -38.86
C ILE A 191 -9.02 16.99 -39.91
N ARG A 192 -10.20 16.52 -39.53
CA ARG A 192 -11.20 15.96 -40.44
C ARG A 192 -11.75 16.98 -41.42
N PHE A 193 -11.77 18.27 -41.10
CA PHE A 193 -12.18 19.32 -42.05
C PHE A 193 -11.14 19.50 -43.16
N ILE A 194 -9.86 19.25 -42.84
CA ILE A 194 -8.76 19.36 -43.82
C ILE A 194 -8.66 18.05 -44.64
N TYR A 195 -8.85 16.90 -43.98
CA TYR A 195 -8.75 15.57 -44.60
C TYR A 195 -10.03 14.76 -44.34
N PRO A 196 -11.08 14.92 -45.16
CA PRO A 196 -12.42 14.36 -44.92
C PRO A 196 -12.49 12.82 -44.82
N GLY A 197 -11.57 12.10 -45.43
CA GLY A 197 -11.53 10.63 -45.40
C GLY A 197 -10.80 10.02 -44.18
N LEU A 198 -10.11 10.83 -43.35
CA LEU A 198 -9.27 10.33 -42.27
C LEU A 198 -10.06 10.12 -40.97
N TYR A 199 -9.83 8.99 -40.30
CA TYR A 199 -10.38 8.72 -38.96
C TYR A 199 -9.55 9.43 -37.87
N SER A 200 -9.42 10.74 -38.01
CA SER A 200 -8.60 11.59 -37.10
C SER A 200 -9.06 11.52 -35.66
N MET A 201 -10.34 11.28 -35.40
CA MET A 201 -10.87 11.11 -34.05
C MET A 201 -10.30 9.85 -33.37
N ALA A 202 -10.08 8.78 -34.14
CA ALA A 202 -9.39 7.58 -33.61
C ALA A 202 -7.95 7.89 -33.16
N LEU A 203 -7.24 8.75 -33.91
CA LEU A 203 -5.91 9.26 -33.51
C LEU A 203 -5.97 10.03 -32.17
N GLY A 204 -6.89 10.98 -32.05
CA GLY A 204 -7.05 11.78 -30.83
C GLY A 204 -7.39 10.95 -29.61
N ILE A 205 -8.30 10.00 -29.76
CA ILE A 205 -8.66 9.05 -28.69
C ILE A 205 -7.47 8.12 -28.35
N GLY A 206 -6.71 7.66 -29.36
CA GLY A 206 -5.52 6.84 -29.15
C GLY A 206 -4.44 7.58 -28.34
N ILE A 207 -4.16 8.84 -28.67
CA ILE A 207 -3.22 9.70 -27.91
C ILE A 207 -3.72 9.91 -26.47
N MET A 208 -5.02 10.20 -26.29
CA MET A 208 -5.63 10.34 -24.98
C MET A 208 -5.45 9.06 -24.17
N CYS A 209 -5.72 7.90 -24.77
CA CYS A 209 -5.59 6.59 -24.14
C CYS A 209 -4.15 6.29 -23.69
N LEU A 210 -3.17 6.55 -24.56
CA LEU A 210 -1.74 6.40 -24.26
C LEU A 210 -1.32 7.30 -23.10
N TYR A 211 -1.76 8.55 -23.11
CA TYR A 211 -1.43 9.48 -22.03
C TYR A 211 -2.08 9.10 -20.69
N MET A 212 -3.33 8.63 -20.72
CA MET A 212 -4.00 8.10 -19.52
C MET A 212 -3.29 6.87 -18.98
N PHE A 213 -2.81 5.99 -19.84
CA PHE A 213 -1.99 4.85 -19.45
C PHE A 213 -0.72 5.30 -18.71
N ILE A 214 0.04 6.23 -19.30
CA ILE A 214 1.26 6.78 -18.68
C ILE A 214 0.93 7.43 -17.32
N TYR A 215 -0.12 8.23 -17.26
CA TYR A 215 -0.55 8.89 -16.02
C TYR A 215 -0.84 7.91 -14.90
N VAL A 216 -1.57 6.83 -15.20
CA VAL A 216 -1.90 5.80 -14.21
C VAL A 216 -0.65 5.04 -13.75
N MET A 217 0.27 4.74 -14.67
CA MET A 217 1.56 4.11 -14.33
C MET A 217 2.39 4.97 -13.39
N GLU A 218 2.49 6.27 -13.67
CA GLU A 218 3.20 7.21 -12.78
C GLU A 218 2.57 7.31 -11.40
N ASP A 219 1.23 7.40 -11.33
CA ASP A 219 0.51 7.52 -10.05
C ASP A 219 0.70 6.25 -9.21
N TYR A 220 0.58 5.07 -9.83
CA TYR A 220 0.85 3.78 -9.19
C TYR A 220 2.29 3.66 -8.67
N THR A 221 3.28 4.04 -9.48
CA THR A 221 4.69 3.96 -9.10
C THR A 221 5.02 4.87 -7.92
N ASN A 222 4.45 6.08 -7.89
CA ASN A 222 4.65 7.02 -6.79
C ASN A 222 3.99 6.53 -5.50
N LEU A 223 2.76 6.03 -5.57
CA LEU A 223 2.07 5.45 -4.42
C LEU A 223 2.86 4.27 -3.81
N HIS A 224 3.42 3.42 -4.66
CA HIS A 224 4.26 2.30 -4.21
C HIS A 224 5.54 2.78 -3.51
N LYS A 225 6.23 3.79 -4.07
CA LYS A 225 7.41 4.40 -3.45
C LYS A 225 7.10 5.04 -2.09
N ASP A 226 5.98 5.77 -1.99
CA ASP A 226 5.57 6.42 -0.74
C ASP A 226 5.24 5.38 0.34
N ASN A 227 4.58 4.28 -0.01
CA ASN A 227 4.31 3.18 0.91
C ASN A 227 5.60 2.50 1.39
N LEU A 228 6.57 2.24 0.49
CA LEU A 228 7.87 1.68 0.87
C LEU A 228 8.62 2.61 1.83
N LYS A 229 8.64 3.92 1.56
CA LYS A 229 9.27 4.91 2.43
C LYS A 229 8.59 4.95 3.81
N THR A 230 7.25 5.02 3.85
CA THR A 230 6.51 5.04 5.11
C THR A 230 6.77 3.78 5.94
N ASN A 231 6.80 2.60 5.31
CA ASN A 231 7.12 1.35 5.99
C ASN A 231 8.56 1.33 6.52
N ALA A 232 9.53 1.87 5.76
CA ALA A 232 10.91 2.00 6.21
C ALA A 232 11.04 2.95 7.41
N ASP A 233 10.36 4.12 7.37
CA ASP A 233 10.35 5.10 8.45
C ASP A 233 9.66 4.54 9.72
N GLN A 234 8.58 3.78 9.56
CA GLN A 234 7.91 3.09 10.67
C GLN A 234 8.82 2.02 11.29
N LYS A 235 9.47 1.18 10.47
CA LYS A 235 10.45 0.20 10.96
C LYS A 235 11.60 0.89 11.71
N ALA A 236 12.16 1.97 11.17
CA ALA A 236 13.22 2.75 11.83
C ALA A 236 12.75 3.35 13.16
N SER A 237 11.52 3.87 13.24
CA SER A 237 10.95 4.41 14.48
C SER A 237 10.74 3.34 15.55
N ILE A 238 10.24 2.16 15.16
CA ILE A 238 10.09 1.02 16.07
C ILE A 238 11.46 0.58 16.60
N LEU A 239 12.47 0.51 15.75
CA LEU A 239 13.85 0.20 16.11
C LEU A 239 14.39 1.20 17.14
N ALA A 240 14.21 2.51 16.90
CA ALA A 240 14.66 3.56 17.81
C ALA A 240 13.96 3.50 19.18
N LEU A 241 12.66 3.20 19.22
CA LEU A 241 11.89 3.06 20.46
C LEU A 241 12.32 1.83 21.30
N GLN A 242 12.77 0.77 20.65
CA GLN A 242 13.23 -0.45 21.33
C GLN A 242 14.65 -0.33 21.92
N MET A 243 15.43 0.69 21.54
CA MET A 243 16.81 0.89 22.00
C MET A 243 16.95 1.36 23.47
N ARG A 244 15.88 1.63 24.19
CA ARG A 244 15.91 2.14 25.56
C ARG A 244 16.96 3.24 25.75
N PRO A 245 16.70 4.49 25.35
CA PRO A 245 17.69 5.57 25.40
C PRO A 245 18.32 5.75 26.78
N HIS A 246 17.54 5.55 27.85
CA HIS A 246 17.99 5.65 29.22
C HIS A 246 19.08 4.62 29.60
N PHE A 247 18.99 3.38 29.10
CA PHE A 247 20.02 2.37 29.27
C PHE A 247 21.32 2.79 28.59
N ILE A 248 21.25 3.28 27.37
CA ILE A 248 22.41 3.76 26.60
C ILE A 248 23.11 4.90 27.35
N TYR A 249 22.35 5.93 27.75
CA TYR A 249 22.91 7.07 28.49
C TYR A 249 23.55 6.65 29.79
N ASN A 250 22.91 5.80 30.58
CA ASN A 250 23.45 5.34 31.85
C ASN A 250 24.71 4.51 31.65
N THR A 251 24.76 3.62 30.68
CA THR A 251 25.94 2.82 30.37
C THR A 251 27.13 3.69 29.95
N LEU A 252 26.91 4.65 29.04
CA LEU A 252 27.96 5.59 28.63
C LEU A 252 28.45 6.44 29.78
N THR A 253 27.56 6.86 30.67
CA THR A 253 27.94 7.60 31.90
C THR A 253 28.78 6.75 32.84
N SER A 254 28.40 5.47 33.05
CA SER A 254 29.22 4.54 33.88
C SER A 254 30.60 4.30 33.27
N ILE A 255 30.67 4.10 31.94
CA ILE A 255 31.94 3.95 31.21
C ILE A 255 32.83 5.20 31.42
N TYR A 256 32.24 6.39 31.34
CA TYR A 256 32.98 7.64 31.54
C TYR A 256 33.66 7.69 32.91
N TYR A 257 32.96 7.37 34.00
CA TYR A 257 33.53 7.33 35.33
C TYR A 257 34.59 6.23 35.47
N LEU A 258 34.34 5.03 34.92
CA LEU A 258 35.28 3.93 34.93
C LEU A 258 36.60 4.23 34.20
N CYS A 259 36.62 5.15 33.25
CA CYS A 259 37.86 5.53 32.58
C CYS A 259 38.90 6.13 33.54
N ASP A 260 38.45 6.79 34.61
CA ASP A 260 39.32 7.39 35.62
C ASP A 260 39.60 6.44 36.77
N GLU A 261 38.65 5.51 37.08
CA GLU A 261 38.75 4.62 38.26
C GLU A 261 39.39 3.27 37.93
N ASP A 262 38.94 2.61 36.86
CA ASP A 262 39.38 1.28 36.42
C ASP A 262 39.30 1.15 34.90
N THR A 263 40.42 1.45 34.24
CA THR A 263 40.53 1.42 32.78
C THR A 263 40.26 0.05 32.16
N GLU A 264 40.62 -1.06 32.84
CA GLU A 264 40.37 -2.40 32.30
C GLU A 264 38.89 -2.76 32.39
N LYS A 265 38.22 -2.38 33.49
CA LYS A 265 36.76 -2.52 33.65
C LYS A 265 36.00 -1.64 32.63
N ALA A 266 36.51 -0.42 32.34
CA ALA A 266 35.95 0.42 31.30
C ALA A 266 36.02 -0.25 29.92
N LYS A 267 37.19 -0.81 29.53
CA LYS A 267 37.38 -1.52 28.26
C LYS A 267 36.46 -2.73 28.12
N SER A 268 36.37 -3.55 29.16
CA SER A 268 35.48 -4.74 29.15
C SER A 268 34.02 -4.33 29.03
N THR A 269 33.58 -3.27 29.70
CA THR A 269 32.22 -2.71 29.58
C THR A 269 31.92 -2.18 28.20
N ILE A 270 32.88 -1.49 27.54
CA ILE A 270 32.72 -1.03 26.14
C ILE A 270 32.52 -2.22 25.20
N LEU A 271 33.29 -3.30 25.38
CA LEU A 271 33.16 -4.50 24.55
C LEU A 271 31.80 -5.21 24.76
N ALA A 272 31.37 -5.35 26.00
CA ALA A 272 30.07 -5.93 26.35
C ALA A 272 28.92 -5.08 25.80
N PHE A 273 28.99 -3.75 25.97
CA PHE A 273 28.00 -2.82 25.44
C PHE A 273 27.94 -2.83 23.90
N THR A 274 29.11 -2.87 23.25
CA THR A 274 29.18 -2.96 21.77
C THR A 274 28.60 -4.29 21.29
N SER A 275 28.87 -5.40 21.97
CA SER A 275 28.29 -6.71 21.67
C SER A 275 26.76 -6.69 21.83
N TYR A 276 26.27 -6.15 22.94
CA TYR A 276 24.85 -5.97 23.21
C TYR A 276 24.17 -5.16 22.07
N MET A 277 24.72 -4.00 21.71
CA MET A 277 24.16 -3.14 20.67
C MET A 277 24.10 -3.85 19.31
N ARG A 278 25.19 -4.55 18.92
CA ARG A 278 25.25 -5.31 17.67
C ARG A 278 24.18 -6.40 17.61
N LYS A 279 24.05 -7.19 18.68
CA LYS A 279 23.05 -8.27 18.77
C LYS A 279 21.62 -7.74 18.76
N ASN A 280 21.38 -6.58 19.39
CA ASN A 280 20.09 -5.91 19.39
C ASN A 280 19.68 -5.53 17.95
N PHE A 281 20.59 -4.92 17.18
CA PHE A 281 20.33 -4.60 15.76
C PHE A 281 20.04 -5.85 14.92
N THR A 282 20.79 -6.93 15.11
CA THR A 282 20.59 -8.17 14.37
C THR A 282 19.24 -8.82 14.71
N ALA A 283 18.89 -8.88 15.99
CA ALA A 283 17.63 -9.45 16.46
C ALA A 283 16.40 -8.69 15.92
N LEU A 284 16.50 -7.35 15.84
CA LEU A 284 15.42 -6.49 15.32
C LEU A 284 15.19 -6.64 13.79
N SER A 285 16.19 -7.07 13.04
CA SER A 285 16.10 -7.31 11.61
C SER A 285 15.60 -8.71 11.24
N SER A 286 15.51 -9.63 12.22
CA SER A 286 15.05 -11.00 11.99
C SER A 286 13.53 -11.10 12.09
N GLU A 287 12.90 -11.66 11.07
CA GLU A 287 11.45 -11.99 11.04
C GLU A 287 11.17 -13.43 11.49
N ASP A 288 12.20 -14.28 11.52
CA ASP A 288 12.12 -15.69 11.88
C ASP A 288 12.61 -15.96 13.32
N THR A 289 12.40 -17.18 13.82
CA THR A 289 12.95 -17.65 15.08
C THR A 289 14.47 -17.80 14.98
N ILE A 290 15.18 -17.51 16.10
CA ILE A 290 16.63 -17.63 16.21
C ILE A 290 17.01 -18.71 17.22
N PRO A 291 18.22 -19.30 17.14
CA PRO A 291 18.71 -20.27 18.14
C PRO A 291 18.68 -19.67 19.55
N PHE A 292 18.27 -20.46 20.54
CA PHE A 292 18.29 -20.05 21.97
C PHE A 292 19.67 -19.59 22.40
N LYS A 293 20.74 -20.19 21.88
CA LYS A 293 22.12 -19.78 22.16
C LYS A 293 22.35 -18.29 21.85
N ASP A 294 21.78 -17.78 20.75
CA ASP A 294 21.95 -16.39 20.35
C ASP A 294 21.19 -15.44 21.27
N GLU A 295 19.96 -15.82 21.70
CA GLU A 295 19.20 -15.09 22.74
C GLU A 295 19.90 -15.09 24.09
N LEU A 296 20.48 -16.23 24.50
CA LEU A 296 21.24 -16.35 25.76
C LEU A 296 22.49 -15.46 25.73
N GLU A 297 23.26 -15.48 24.66
CA GLU A 297 24.43 -14.62 24.49
C GLU A 297 24.07 -13.13 24.45
N HIS A 298 22.89 -12.79 23.95
CA HIS A 298 22.38 -11.43 24.01
C HIS A 298 22.03 -11.01 25.45
N ALA A 299 21.32 -11.88 26.16
CA ALA A 299 21.00 -11.65 27.58
C ALA A 299 22.24 -11.54 28.45
N LYS A 300 23.27 -12.39 28.23
CA LYS A 300 24.56 -12.31 28.92
C LYS A 300 25.27 -10.98 28.70
N ALA A 301 25.32 -10.49 27.43
CA ALA A 301 25.95 -9.21 27.14
C ALA A 301 25.25 -8.04 27.86
N TYR A 302 23.91 -8.06 27.95
CA TYR A 302 23.15 -7.10 28.74
C TYR A 302 23.49 -7.17 30.26
N LEU A 303 23.48 -8.39 30.83
CA LEU A 303 23.75 -8.60 32.24
C LEU A 303 25.15 -8.19 32.63
N GLU A 304 26.16 -8.39 31.79
CA GLU A 304 27.53 -7.96 32.01
C GLU A 304 27.63 -6.43 32.13
N VAL A 305 26.94 -5.70 31.27
CA VAL A 305 26.86 -4.24 31.34
C VAL A 305 26.16 -3.79 32.64
N GLU A 306 25.04 -4.43 32.99
CA GLU A 306 24.31 -4.08 34.22
C GLU A 306 25.12 -4.42 35.49
N LYS A 307 25.83 -5.55 35.51
CA LYS A 307 26.71 -5.96 36.62
C LYS A 307 27.76 -4.89 36.88
N THR A 308 28.44 -4.42 35.84
CA THR A 308 29.43 -3.33 35.95
C THR A 308 28.79 -2.03 36.46
N ARG A 309 27.58 -1.70 36.00
CA ARG A 309 26.89 -0.47 36.41
C ARG A 309 26.45 -0.45 37.85
N PHE A 310 26.27 -1.62 38.45
CA PHE A 310 25.79 -1.77 39.81
C PHE A 310 26.84 -2.32 40.76
N ASP A 311 28.13 -2.06 40.50
CA ASP A 311 29.27 -2.40 41.35
C ASP A 311 29.22 -3.84 41.89
N ASP A 312 28.96 -4.78 41.00
CA ASP A 312 28.87 -6.22 41.31
C ASP A 312 27.78 -6.60 42.33
N GLU A 313 26.79 -5.72 42.62
CA GLU A 313 25.64 -6.06 43.48
C GLU A 313 24.67 -7.06 42.80
N ILE A 314 24.97 -7.54 41.59
CA ILE A 314 24.19 -8.52 40.85
C ILE A 314 25.00 -9.81 40.73
N GLU A 315 24.48 -10.89 41.26
CA GLU A 315 25.00 -12.25 41.09
C GLU A 315 24.12 -12.99 40.05
N ILE A 316 24.76 -13.68 39.09
CA ILE A 316 24.08 -14.36 38.04
C ILE A 316 24.54 -15.81 37.96
N GLU A 317 23.60 -16.72 38.02
CA GLU A 317 23.84 -18.15 37.92
C GLU A 317 23.14 -18.73 36.68
N TYR A 318 23.88 -19.55 35.92
CA TYR A 318 23.41 -20.17 34.70
C TYR A 318 23.39 -21.70 34.85
N ASP A 319 22.22 -22.32 34.71
CA ASP A 319 22.05 -23.76 34.63
C ASP A 319 21.35 -24.12 33.33
N ILE A 320 22.13 -24.30 32.24
CA ILE A 320 21.68 -24.38 30.86
C ILE A 320 22.06 -25.73 30.22
N PRO A 321 21.48 -26.84 30.64
CA PRO A 321 21.79 -28.16 30.10
C PRO A 321 21.19 -28.35 28.66
N TYR A 322 20.16 -27.56 28.27
CA TYR A 322 19.48 -27.70 26.99
C TYR A 322 19.50 -26.37 26.23
N THR A 323 20.03 -26.40 24.98
CA THR A 323 20.20 -25.21 24.15
C THR A 323 19.76 -25.41 22.70
N ASP A 324 19.35 -26.63 22.33
CA ASP A 324 19.03 -26.98 20.93
C ASP A 324 17.52 -26.76 20.63
N PHE A 325 17.13 -25.50 20.62
CA PHE A 325 15.80 -25.05 20.25
C PHE A 325 15.84 -23.57 19.85
N ASN A 326 14.79 -23.11 19.17
CA ASN A 326 14.67 -21.75 18.68
C ASN A 326 13.63 -20.95 19.47
N LEU A 327 13.85 -19.62 19.57
CA LEU A 327 12.93 -18.64 20.14
C LEU A 327 12.69 -17.49 19.17
N PRO A 328 11.57 -16.76 19.30
CA PRO A 328 11.43 -15.46 18.67
C PRO A 328 12.52 -14.50 19.18
N PRO A 329 13.09 -13.64 18.32
CA PRO A 329 14.10 -12.67 18.73
C PRO A 329 13.60 -11.77 19.87
N LEU A 330 14.49 -11.31 20.74
CA LEU A 330 14.17 -10.45 21.90
C LEU A 330 13.10 -11.04 22.82
N THR A 331 13.21 -12.32 23.13
CA THR A 331 12.32 -13.03 24.05
C THR A 331 12.94 -13.16 25.45
N LEU A 332 14.20 -13.61 25.58
CA LEU A 332 14.86 -13.79 26.83
C LEU A 332 15.28 -12.43 27.44
N GLN A 333 15.79 -11.53 26.63
CA GLN A 333 16.27 -10.22 27.08
C GLN A 333 15.25 -9.43 27.91
N PRO A 334 13.98 -9.21 27.50
CA PRO A 334 13.03 -8.46 28.32
C PRO A 334 12.70 -9.11 29.65
N LEU A 335 12.81 -10.44 29.78
CA LEU A 335 12.62 -11.14 31.03
C LEU A 335 13.79 -10.86 32.01
N VAL A 336 15.01 -10.92 31.50
CA VAL A 336 16.22 -10.59 32.26
C VAL A 336 16.25 -9.11 32.62
N GLU A 337 15.86 -8.21 31.75
CA GLU A 337 15.72 -6.79 32.05
C GLU A 337 14.69 -6.51 33.13
N ASN A 338 13.56 -7.22 33.13
CA ASN A 338 12.56 -7.13 34.20
C ASN A 338 13.11 -7.67 35.53
N ALA A 339 13.90 -8.75 35.49
CA ALA A 339 14.55 -9.29 36.65
C ALA A 339 15.51 -8.28 37.31
N VAL A 340 16.32 -7.57 36.51
CA VAL A 340 17.20 -6.50 37.00
C VAL A 340 16.40 -5.32 37.53
N LYS A 341 15.44 -4.82 36.77
CA LYS A 341 14.65 -3.61 37.08
C LYS A 341 13.81 -3.77 38.34
N HIS A 342 13.15 -4.92 38.51
CA HIS A 342 12.17 -5.16 39.59
C HIS A 342 12.76 -5.95 40.77
N GLY A 343 13.82 -6.72 40.54
CA GLY A 343 14.50 -7.45 41.62
C GLY A 343 15.33 -6.55 42.53
N ARG A 344 15.81 -5.41 42.00
CA ARG A 344 16.67 -4.50 42.75
C ARG A 344 15.86 -3.61 43.71
N LYS A 345 16.23 -3.63 45.01
CA LYS A 345 15.79 -2.66 46.02
C LYS A 345 17.03 -2.14 46.72
N PRO A 346 17.23 -0.80 46.86
CA PRO A 346 18.43 -0.20 47.42
C PRO A 346 18.79 -0.70 48.82
N ASP A 347 17.83 -1.21 49.58
CA ASP A 347 18.01 -1.57 50.99
C ASP A 347 18.07 -3.09 51.25
N LYS A 348 18.14 -3.96 50.23
CA LYS A 348 17.97 -5.42 50.40
C LYS A 348 19.16 -6.30 49.98
N GLY A 349 20.35 -5.73 49.75
CA GLY A 349 21.56 -6.50 49.41
C GLY A 349 21.58 -7.04 47.98
N THR A 350 22.48 -7.98 47.69
CA THR A 350 22.77 -8.53 46.37
C THR A 350 21.53 -9.13 45.68
N LEU A 351 21.29 -8.73 44.42
CA LEU A 351 20.28 -9.31 43.56
C LEU A 351 20.80 -10.61 42.93
N ASN A 352 20.13 -11.72 43.19
CA ASN A 352 20.47 -12.99 42.56
C ASN A 352 19.52 -13.25 41.39
N ILE A 353 20.09 -13.55 40.23
CA ILE A 353 19.35 -13.91 39.00
C ILE A 353 19.77 -15.30 38.56
N PHE A 354 18.80 -16.20 38.41
CA PHE A 354 19.01 -17.57 37.93
C PHE A 354 18.37 -17.73 36.55
N ILE A 355 19.16 -18.20 35.60
CA ILE A 355 18.67 -18.53 34.25
C ILE A 355 18.91 -20.01 34.03
N ARG A 356 17.85 -20.77 33.84
CA ARG A 356 17.95 -22.22 33.66
C ARG A 356 17.08 -22.73 32.52
N THR A 357 17.50 -23.88 31.95
CA THR A 357 16.68 -24.64 31.01
C THR A 357 16.39 -26.02 31.59
N VAL A 358 15.12 -26.45 31.48
CA VAL A 358 14.69 -27.73 32.04
C VAL A 358 13.95 -28.50 30.96
N GLN A 359 14.39 -29.73 30.68
CA GLN A 359 13.64 -30.62 29.80
C GLN A 359 12.46 -31.20 30.56
N THR A 360 11.26 -31.04 29.96
CA THR A 360 10.01 -31.58 30.51
C THR A 360 9.50 -32.73 29.64
N LYS A 361 8.47 -33.42 30.12
CA LYS A 361 7.82 -34.50 29.32
C LYS A 361 7.21 -33.94 28.04
N THR A 362 6.80 -32.68 28.01
CA THR A 362 6.08 -32.00 26.95
C THR A 362 6.94 -31.08 26.10
N GLY A 363 8.23 -30.83 26.47
CA GLY A 363 9.11 -29.93 25.76
C GLY A 363 10.28 -29.42 26.59
N VAL A 364 10.57 -28.11 26.48
CA VAL A 364 11.63 -27.42 27.23
C VAL A 364 11.08 -26.17 27.89
N ASP A 365 11.39 -26.00 29.19
CA ASP A 365 11.12 -24.76 29.91
C ASP A 365 12.36 -23.91 30.00
N VAL A 366 12.24 -22.61 29.69
CA VAL A 366 13.25 -21.59 29.96
C VAL A 366 12.77 -20.78 31.15
N ILE A 367 13.54 -20.77 32.22
CA ILE A 367 13.17 -20.16 33.50
C ILE A 367 14.13 -19.02 33.81
N VAL A 368 13.61 -17.84 34.09
CA VAL A 368 14.33 -16.69 34.64
C VAL A 368 13.73 -16.39 36.00
N GLU A 369 14.56 -16.55 37.04
CA GLU A 369 14.18 -16.30 38.42
C GLU A 369 15.04 -15.16 38.98
N ASN A 370 14.44 -14.26 39.74
CA ASN A 370 15.18 -13.23 40.48
C ASN A 370 14.67 -13.10 41.91
N THR A 371 15.60 -12.83 42.84
CA THR A 371 15.27 -12.43 44.22
C THR A 371 14.73 -10.99 44.23
N GLY A 372 13.89 -10.64 45.20
CA GLY A 372 13.37 -9.29 45.40
C GLY A 372 11.86 -9.25 45.59
N ALA A 373 11.20 -8.18 45.09
CA ALA A 373 9.76 -8.05 45.23
C ALA A 373 9.01 -9.07 44.35
N PRO A 374 8.03 -9.82 44.94
CA PRO A 374 7.25 -10.76 44.16
C PRO A 374 6.37 -10.03 43.11
N PHE A 375 6.18 -10.67 41.95
CA PHE A 375 5.32 -10.15 40.90
C PHE A 375 3.88 -10.01 41.42
N GLY A 376 3.27 -8.83 41.25
CA GLY A 376 1.90 -8.53 41.68
C GLY A 376 1.81 -7.63 42.93
N GLU A 377 2.87 -7.48 43.74
CA GLU A 377 2.89 -6.53 44.87
C GLU A 377 3.25 -5.08 44.44
N LEU A 378 3.85 -4.92 43.27
CA LEU A 378 4.16 -3.60 42.72
C LEU A 378 2.89 -3.00 42.10
N LYS A 379 2.35 -1.93 42.71
CA LYS A 379 1.32 -1.07 42.13
C LYS A 379 1.91 -0.31 40.92
N ASN A 380 2.04 -0.99 39.80
CA ASN A 380 2.44 -0.33 38.54
C ASN A 380 1.22 -0.09 37.69
N ASN A 381 0.91 1.19 37.44
CA ASN A 381 -0.04 1.67 36.46
C ASN A 381 0.46 1.50 35.00
N ASP A 382 1.57 0.80 34.78
CA ASP A 382 2.03 0.50 33.42
C ASP A 382 1.23 -0.66 32.86
N PRO A 383 0.51 -0.48 31.77
CA PRO A 383 -0.15 -1.60 31.11
C PRO A 383 0.93 -2.60 30.69
N HIS A 384 0.75 -3.88 31.02
CA HIS A 384 1.66 -5.00 30.68
C HIS A 384 1.72 -5.27 29.17
N ILE A 385 1.77 -4.22 28.36
CA ILE A 385 1.73 -4.26 26.88
C ILE A 385 2.91 -5.07 26.34
N ALA A 386 4.11 -4.86 26.86
CA ALA A 386 5.30 -5.57 26.39
C ALA A 386 5.22 -7.08 26.65
N LEU A 387 4.71 -7.48 27.82
CA LEU A 387 4.54 -8.90 28.18
C LEU A 387 3.41 -9.56 27.38
N ASN A 388 2.33 -8.85 27.09
CA ASN A 388 1.24 -9.35 26.26
C ASN A 388 1.69 -9.55 24.81
N ASN A 389 2.41 -8.60 24.24
CA ASN A 389 2.99 -8.72 22.90
C ASN A 389 3.97 -9.90 22.81
N MET A 390 4.76 -10.13 23.88
CA MET A 390 5.65 -11.29 23.96
C MET A 390 4.88 -12.60 24.02
N ARG A 391 3.79 -12.69 24.80
CA ARG A 391 2.92 -13.87 24.87
C ARG A 391 2.31 -14.21 23.50
N GLU A 392 1.79 -13.21 22.81
CA GLU A 392 1.21 -13.41 21.48
C GLU A 392 2.27 -13.89 20.47
N ARG A 393 3.46 -13.29 20.47
CA ARG A 393 4.55 -13.65 19.58
C ARG A 393 5.05 -15.08 19.86
N LEU A 394 5.26 -15.47 21.11
CA LEU A 394 5.61 -16.83 21.52
C LEU A 394 4.57 -17.85 21.07
N LYS A 395 3.29 -17.53 21.23
CA LYS A 395 2.20 -18.39 20.81
C LYS A 395 2.14 -18.54 19.29
N MET A 396 2.30 -17.44 18.53
CA MET A 396 2.21 -17.46 17.05
C MET A 396 3.42 -18.15 16.41
N MET A 397 4.64 -17.92 16.91
CA MET A 397 5.86 -18.39 16.25
C MET A 397 6.33 -19.77 16.72
N CYS A 398 6.11 -20.11 18.01
CA CYS A 398 6.63 -21.34 18.60
C CYS A 398 5.55 -22.18 19.32
N ASN A 399 4.28 -21.76 19.29
CA ASN A 399 3.21 -22.35 20.09
C ASN A 399 3.57 -22.48 21.59
N ALA A 400 4.43 -21.56 22.07
CA ALA A 400 4.94 -21.53 23.43
C ALA A 400 4.07 -20.65 24.33
N THR A 401 4.17 -20.87 25.65
CA THR A 401 3.43 -20.09 26.68
C THR A 401 4.40 -19.38 27.61
N LEU A 402 4.01 -18.20 28.10
CA LEU A 402 4.75 -17.43 29.11
C LEU A 402 3.91 -17.28 30.38
N SER A 403 4.41 -17.78 31.49
CA SER A 403 3.88 -17.57 32.84
C SER A 403 4.85 -16.76 33.70
N ILE A 404 4.32 -15.88 34.53
CA ILE A 404 5.12 -15.11 35.51
C ILE A 404 4.41 -15.23 36.85
N THR A 405 5.14 -15.71 37.86
CA THR A 405 4.62 -15.95 39.22
C THR A 405 5.49 -15.27 40.24
N GLY A 406 4.87 -14.65 41.25
CA GLY A 406 5.55 -14.12 42.43
C GLY A 406 5.47 -15.14 43.57
N VAL A 407 6.60 -15.43 44.17
CA VAL A 407 6.69 -16.29 45.39
C VAL A 407 7.00 -15.37 46.58
N PRO A 408 6.13 -15.29 47.58
CA PRO A 408 6.37 -14.46 48.75
C PRO A 408 7.54 -15.01 49.57
N ALA A 409 8.17 -14.15 50.41
CA ALA A 409 9.22 -14.57 51.32
C ALA A 409 8.68 -15.56 52.35
N THR A 410 9.51 -16.54 52.70
CA THR A 410 9.29 -17.46 53.82
C THR A 410 10.37 -17.21 54.88
N GLU A 411 10.32 -17.93 56.02
CA GLU A 411 11.35 -17.82 57.08
C GLU A 411 12.77 -18.19 56.59
N THR A 412 12.85 -19.01 55.51
CA THR A 412 14.12 -19.54 54.99
C THR A 412 14.49 -19.01 53.61
N GLU A 413 13.54 -18.48 52.85
CA GLU A 413 13.78 -18.02 51.45
C GLU A 413 13.34 -16.58 51.27
N LYS A 414 14.15 -15.81 50.49
CA LYS A 414 13.78 -14.46 50.05
C LYS A 414 12.63 -14.52 49.07
N ALA A 415 11.78 -13.49 49.05
CA ALA A 415 10.77 -13.36 48.03
C ALA A 415 11.41 -13.36 46.63
N LYS A 416 10.73 -13.96 45.66
CA LYS A 416 11.25 -14.10 44.28
C LYS A 416 10.17 -13.98 43.22
N THR A 417 10.59 -13.60 42.05
CA THR A 417 9.76 -13.64 40.80
C THR A 417 10.31 -14.72 39.88
N VAL A 418 9.42 -15.55 39.32
CA VAL A 418 9.77 -16.62 38.41
C VAL A 418 9.02 -16.40 37.09
N ALA A 419 9.75 -16.21 36.00
CA ALA A 419 9.20 -16.17 34.65
C ALA A 419 9.58 -17.47 33.93
N THR A 420 8.59 -18.17 33.39
CA THR A 420 8.77 -19.45 32.69
C THR A 420 8.20 -19.38 31.29
N ILE A 421 9.03 -19.69 30.31
CA ILE A 421 8.61 -19.92 28.90
C ILE A 421 8.58 -21.43 28.72
N SER A 422 7.38 -21.96 28.38
CA SER A 422 7.22 -23.40 28.09
C SER A 422 7.08 -23.61 26.59
N LEU A 423 8.07 -24.27 25.99
CA LEU A 423 8.08 -24.66 24.59
C LEU A 423 7.60 -26.10 24.44
N PRO A 424 6.68 -26.40 23.52
CA PRO A 424 6.27 -27.77 23.24
C PRO A 424 7.40 -28.55 22.58
N LYS A 425 7.33 -29.87 22.66
CA LYS A 425 8.27 -30.77 21.95
C LYS A 425 8.03 -30.63 20.42
N PHE A 426 9.09 -30.33 19.68
CA PHE A 426 9.07 -30.30 18.21
C PHE A 426 9.04 -31.70 17.63
#